data_13b3090c898cc31fa1375fa7b42ea9aa
#
_entry.id   13b3090c898cc31fa1375fa7b42ea9aa
#
_cell.length_a   1.000
_cell.length_b   1.000
_cell.length_c   1.000
_cell.angle_alpha   90.00
_cell.angle_beta   90.00
_cell.angle_gamma   90.00
#
_symmetry.space_group_name_H-M   'P 1'
#
loop_
_entity.id
_entity.type
_entity.pdbx_description
1 polymer ?
#
loop_
_entity_poly.entity_id
_entity_poly.type
_entity_poly.pdbx_seq_one_letter_code
_entity_poly.pdbx_strand_id
1 'polypeptide(L)'
;MNFIKITEQPSIHEDLEQKSVRELLEGINEEDRKVASAVHACIPQIEKLVNEIVERMHQGGRIFYLGAGTSGRLGVLDASEIPPTFGMPDTCVIGIIAGGEQALRRPVENAEDDSQKGWMELQDHHITNKDILIGIAASGTTPYVIGALQKAREHGILTASISSNPGSPLSSVADIPIEMIVGPEFITGSSRMKSGTGQKMILNMISTTVMIKLGRVKGNRMVNMQLSNRKLIDRGVQMLIDEEAKQLLQEQGSVKKALDAYKTNNCITKNN
;
A
#
# COMPACT_ATOMS: atom_id res chain seq x y z
N MET A 1 24.60 7.44 -17.71
CA MET A 1 23.59 7.90 -18.69
C MET A 1 22.64 8.85 -17.99
N ASN A 2 22.36 10.00 -18.58
CA ASN A 2 21.32 10.88 -18.04
C ASN A 2 19.96 10.23 -18.32
N PHE A 3 19.25 9.76 -17.31
CA PHE A 3 17.88 9.31 -17.48
C PHE A 3 16.92 10.51 -17.56
N ILE A 4 15.79 10.31 -18.21
CA ILE A 4 14.78 11.37 -18.38
C ILE A 4 13.90 11.43 -17.14
N LYS A 5 13.96 12.56 -16.42
CA LYS A 5 13.06 12.84 -15.30
C LYS A 5 11.69 13.32 -15.81
N ILE A 6 10.79 12.39 -16.09
CA ILE A 6 9.43 12.71 -16.56
C ILE A 6 8.66 13.53 -15.51
N THR A 7 8.88 13.25 -14.24
CA THR A 7 8.24 13.98 -13.12
C THR A 7 8.62 15.46 -13.06
N GLU A 8 9.75 15.85 -13.69
CA GLU A 8 10.24 17.22 -13.73
C GLU A 8 9.97 17.91 -15.07
N GLN A 9 9.36 17.19 -16.03
CA GLN A 9 8.99 17.80 -17.30
C GLN A 9 7.90 18.85 -17.10
N PRO A 10 7.91 19.92 -17.92
CA PRO A 10 6.85 20.93 -17.87
C PRO A 10 5.46 20.32 -18.00
N SER A 11 4.53 20.86 -17.23
CA SER A 11 3.10 20.53 -17.37
C SER A 11 2.62 20.83 -18.80
N ILE A 12 1.63 20.07 -19.26
CA ILE A 12 0.92 20.37 -20.50
C ILE A 12 -0.20 21.41 -20.29
N HIS A 13 -0.42 21.82 -19.05
CA HIS A 13 -1.39 22.83 -18.67
C HIS A 13 -0.69 24.16 -18.41
N GLU A 14 -1.07 25.18 -19.11
CA GLU A 14 -0.51 26.53 -19.02
C GLU A 14 -1.53 27.51 -18.41
N ASP A 15 -1.04 28.66 -17.95
CA ASP A 15 -1.85 29.79 -17.44
C ASP A 15 -2.88 29.36 -16.36
N LEU A 16 -2.46 28.50 -15.45
CA LEU A 16 -3.33 27.90 -14.42
C LEU A 16 -3.99 28.96 -13.53
N GLU A 17 -3.27 30.03 -13.20
CA GLU A 17 -3.75 31.13 -12.38
C GLU A 17 -4.88 31.96 -13.04
N GLN A 18 -5.05 31.84 -14.37
CA GLN A 18 -6.10 32.53 -15.12
C GLN A 18 -7.35 31.66 -15.29
N LYS A 19 -7.27 30.35 -14.98
CA LYS A 19 -8.36 29.41 -15.15
C LYS A 19 -9.40 29.53 -14.05
N SER A 20 -10.64 29.32 -14.38
CA SER A 20 -11.71 29.17 -13.40
C SER A 20 -11.49 27.95 -12.52
N VAL A 21 -12.07 27.94 -11.32
CA VAL A 21 -12.03 26.78 -10.40
C VAL A 21 -12.52 25.51 -11.11
N ARG A 22 -13.55 25.60 -11.94
CA ARG A 22 -14.09 24.46 -12.68
C ARG A 22 -13.08 23.89 -13.66
N GLU A 23 -12.46 24.72 -14.46
CA GLU A 23 -11.42 24.28 -15.42
C GLU A 23 -10.22 23.63 -14.73
N LEU A 24 -9.80 24.17 -13.57
CA LEU A 24 -8.72 23.58 -12.78
C LEU A 24 -9.12 22.19 -12.25
N LEU A 25 -10.32 22.03 -11.71
CA LEU A 25 -10.80 20.75 -11.18
C LEU A 25 -10.98 19.70 -12.29
N GLU A 26 -11.53 20.09 -13.43
CA GLU A 26 -11.70 19.21 -14.60
C GLU A 26 -10.33 18.77 -15.15
N GLY A 27 -9.38 19.70 -15.27
CA GLY A 27 -8.01 19.40 -15.72
C GLY A 27 -7.27 18.45 -14.79
N ILE A 28 -7.35 18.65 -13.46
CA ILE A 28 -6.77 17.72 -12.47
C ILE A 28 -7.42 16.35 -12.61
N ASN A 29 -8.74 16.27 -12.69
CA ASN A 29 -9.45 15.00 -12.81
C ASN A 29 -9.11 14.25 -14.11
N GLU A 30 -8.91 14.98 -15.22
CA GLU A 30 -8.48 14.37 -16.48
C GLU A 30 -7.06 13.77 -16.38
N GLU A 31 -6.14 14.46 -15.72
CA GLU A 31 -4.80 13.93 -15.45
C GLU A 31 -4.87 12.69 -14.53
N ASP A 32 -5.68 12.72 -13.49
CA ASP A 32 -5.83 11.60 -12.55
C ASP A 32 -6.36 10.33 -13.21
N ARG A 33 -7.19 10.43 -14.24
CA ARG A 33 -7.68 9.27 -15.01
C ARG A 33 -6.54 8.44 -15.65
N LYS A 34 -5.38 9.04 -15.90
CA LYS A 34 -4.23 8.36 -16.49
C LYS A 34 -3.54 7.42 -15.51
N VAL A 35 -3.70 7.67 -14.21
CA VAL A 35 -2.98 6.96 -13.14
C VAL A 35 -3.33 5.46 -13.12
N ALA A 36 -4.62 5.13 -13.20
CA ALA A 36 -5.05 3.73 -13.17
C ALA A 36 -4.45 2.90 -14.32
N SER A 37 -4.34 3.50 -15.52
CA SER A 37 -3.73 2.84 -16.67
C SER A 37 -2.22 2.66 -16.49
N ALA A 38 -1.53 3.65 -15.91
CA ALA A 38 -0.11 3.54 -15.59
C ALA A 38 0.16 2.46 -14.54
N VAL A 39 -0.68 2.36 -13.50
CA VAL A 39 -0.60 1.30 -12.50
C VAL A 39 -0.90 -0.06 -13.11
N HIS A 40 -1.88 -0.17 -14.00
CA HIS A 40 -2.20 -1.42 -14.70
C HIS A 40 -0.98 -1.98 -15.44
N ALA A 41 -0.19 -1.13 -16.08
CA ALA A 41 1.03 -1.54 -16.78
C ALA A 41 2.10 -2.13 -15.83
N CYS A 42 2.04 -1.84 -14.54
CA CYS A 42 2.96 -2.37 -13.52
C CYS A 42 2.53 -3.72 -12.93
N ILE A 43 1.36 -4.25 -13.27
CA ILE A 43 0.83 -5.50 -12.69
C ILE A 43 1.83 -6.66 -12.76
N PRO A 44 2.56 -6.91 -13.85
CA PRO A 44 3.52 -8.02 -13.90
C PRO A 44 4.65 -7.91 -12.86
N GLN A 45 5.16 -6.69 -12.62
CA GLN A 45 6.19 -6.46 -11.61
C GLN A 45 5.62 -6.57 -10.19
N ILE A 46 4.39 -6.06 -9.98
CA ILE A 46 3.67 -6.18 -8.71
C ILE A 46 3.41 -7.66 -8.39
N GLU A 47 2.96 -8.44 -9.35
CA GLU A 47 2.73 -9.88 -9.19
C GLU A 47 4.01 -10.62 -8.77
N LYS A 48 5.13 -10.35 -9.46
CA LYS A 48 6.42 -10.91 -9.09
C LYS A 48 6.78 -10.58 -7.65
N LEU A 49 6.63 -9.31 -7.25
CA LEU A 49 6.94 -8.86 -5.89
C LEU A 49 6.02 -9.51 -4.86
N VAL A 50 4.72 -9.56 -5.11
CA VAL A 50 3.74 -10.15 -4.19
C VAL A 50 4.02 -11.63 -3.94
N ASN A 51 4.38 -12.40 -4.97
CA ASN A 51 4.72 -13.81 -4.82
C ASN A 51 5.94 -13.99 -3.90
N GLU A 52 7.00 -13.20 -4.09
CA GLU A 52 8.18 -13.21 -3.22
C GLU A 52 7.86 -12.81 -1.78
N ILE A 53 7.00 -11.80 -1.59
CA ILE A 53 6.56 -11.36 -0.26
C ILE A 53 5.82 -12.48 0.46
N VAL A 54 4.84 -13.10 -0.19
CA VAL A 54 4.01 -14.17 0.41
C VAL A 54 4.89 -15.33 0.88
N GLU A 55 5.84 -15.76 0.06
CA GLU A 55 6.74 -16.86 0.41
C GLU A 55 7.60 -16.50 1.63
N ARG A 56 8.18 -15.30 1.66
CA ARG A 56 9.02 -14.83 2.78
C ARG A 56 8.21 -14.63 4.07
N MET A 57 7.01 -14.08 3.98
CA MET A 57 6.15 -13.90 5.15
C MET A 57 5.68 -15.23 5.75
N HIS A 58 5.49 -16.29 4.96
CA HIS A 58 5.28 -17.64 5.48
C HIS A 58 6.48 -18.18 6.28
N GLN A 59 7.69 -17.68 5.99
CA GLN A 59 8.93 -18.01 6.70
C GLN A 59 9.25 -17.04 7.86
N GLY A 60 8.31 -16.15 8.19
CA GLY A 60 8.45 -15.17 9.27
C GLY A 60 9.14 -13.86 8.87
N GLY A 61 9.29 -13.60 7.57
CA GLY A 61 9.77 -12.32 7.03
C GLY A 61 8.73 -11.20 7.16
N ARG A 62 9.17 -9.96 7.03
CA ARG A 62 8.40 -8.72 7.19
C ARG A 62 8.52 -7.84 5.96
N ILE A 63 7.59 -6.91 5.78
CA ILE A 63 7.65 -5.88 4.76
C ILE A 63 8.14 -4.57 5.39
N PHE A 64 9.10 -3.93 4.76
CA PHE A 64 9.53 -2.58 5.08
C PHE A 64 9.24 -1.65 3.92
N TYR A 65 8.49 -0.58 4.17
CA TYR A 65 8.33 0.55 3.26
C TYR A 65 9.28 1.66 3.70
N LEU A 66 10.05 2.20 2.78
CA LEU A 66 10.98 3.29 3.05
C LEU A 66 10.80 4.40 2.02
N GLY A 67 10.60 5.63 2.46
CA GLY A 67 10.42 6.77 1.58
C GLY A 67 10.66 8.12 2.25
N ALA A 68 10.58 9.19 1.46
CA ALA A 68 10.64 10.56 1.95
C ALA A 68 9.38 11.33 1.54
N GLY A 69 9.02 12.39 2.25
CA GLY A 69 7.90 13.26 1.93
C GLY A 69 6.58 12.50 1.74
N THR A 70 5.90 12.73 0.62
CA THR A 70 4.63 12.05 0.28
C THR A 70 4.80 10.54 0.19
N SER A 71 5.86 10.05 -0.43
CA SER A 71 6.13 8.63 -0.60
C SER A 71 6.31 7.91 0.75
N GLY A 72 7.05 8.51 1.69
CA GLY A 72 7.21 7.97 3.03
C GLY A 72 5.91 7.96 3.82
N ARG A 73 5.10 9.04 3.73
CA ARG A 73 3.77 9.11 4.36
C ARG A 73 2.83 8.01 3.86
N LEU A 74 2.84 7.73 2.57
CA LEU A 74 2.02 6.67 1.97
C LEU A 74 2.44 5.28 2.44
N GLY A 75 3.75 5.02 2.59
CA GLY A 75 4.26 3.78 3.16
C GLY A 75 3.82 3.58 4.61
N VAL A 76 3.93 4.63 5.44
CA VAL A 76 3.45 4.60 6.83
C VAL A 76 1.94 4.43 6.90
N LEU A 77 1.18 5.14 6.04
CA LEU A 77 -0.27 5.00 5.97
C LEU A 77 -0.69 3.55 5.68
N ASP A 78 -0.15 2.94 4.62
CA ASP A 78 -0.49 1.57 4.26
C ASP A 78 -0.13 0.57 5.37
N ALA A 79 1.05 0.70 5.98
CA ALA A 79 1.50 -0.13 7.09
C ALA A 79 0.56 -0.02 8.30
N SER A 80 0.10 1.18 8.63
CA SER A 80 -0.76 1.45 9.79
C SER A 80 -2.16 0.84 9.68
N GLU A 81 -2.63 0.57 8.47
CA GLU A 81 -3.95 -0.02 8.21
C GLU A 81 -3.96 -1.57 8.30
N ILE A 82 -2.79 -2.20 8.33
CA ILE A 82 -2.67 -3.67 8.34
C ILE A 82 -3.17 -4.30 9.65
N PRO A 83 -2.81 -3.80 10.85
CA PRO A 83 -3.29 -4.38 12.11
C PRO A 83 -4.81 -4.31 12.27
N PRO A 84 -5.50 -3.16 12.11
CA PRO A 84 -6.94 -3.08 12.32
C PRO A 84 -7.73 -3.85 11.26
N THR A 85 -7.20 -3.93 10.01
CA THR A 85 -7.91 -4.54 8.87
C THR A 85 -7.75 -6.06 8.83
N PHE A 86 -6.53 -6.55 9.04
CA PHE A 86 -6.18 -7.96 8.83
C PHE A 86 -5.73 -8.69 10.09
N GLY A 87 -5.69 -8.02 11.26
CA GLY A 87 -5.31 -8.61 12.54
C GLY A 87 -3.86 -9.10 12.58
N MET A 88 -3.00 -8.53 11.75
CA MET A 88 -1.56 -8.80 11.82
C MET A 88 -0.91 -7.92 12.88
N PRO A 89 0.20 -8.36 13.50
CA PRO A 89 1.00 -7.49 14.34
C PRO A 89 1.50 -6.25 13.56
N ASP A 90 1.66 -5.13 14.24
CA ASP A 90 2.20 -3.87 13.70
C ASP A 90 3.67 -4.00 13.24
N THR A 91 4.33 -5.05 13.71
CA THR A 91 5.70 -5.41 13.32
C THR A 91 5.80 -6.15 11.98
N CYS A 92 4.68 -6.59 11.38
CA CYS A 92 4.69 -7.35 10.12
C CYS A 92 4.91 -6.49 8.88
N VAL A 93 4.36 -5.26 8.89
CA VAL A 93 4.53 -4.27 7.83
C VAL A 93 4.93 -2.96 8.50
N ILE A 94 6.10 -2.46 8.18
CA ILE A 94 6.72 -1.31 8.85
C ILE A 94 6.96 -0.21 7.83
N GLY A 95 6.41 0.98 8.08
CA GLY A 95 6.66 2.16 7.27
C GLY A 95 7.68 3.08 7.92
N ILE A 96 8.73 3.42 7.19
CA ILE A 96 9.80 4.31 7.63
C ILE A 96 9.85 5.53 6.71
N ILE A 97 9.94 6.72 7.30
CA ILE A 97 9.96 7.99 6.59
C ILE A 97 11.20 8.80 6.97
N ALA A 98 11.89 9.37 5.98
CA ALA A 98 12.99 10.29 6.21
C ALA A 98 12.55 11.46 7.13
N GLY A 99 13.30 11.68 8.21
CA GLY A 99 12.94 12.66 9.25
C GLY A 99 12.02 12.12 10.35
N GLY A 100 11.66 10.83 10.35
CA GLY A 100 10.95 10.14 11.41
C GLY A 100 9.52 10.65 11.65
N GLU A 101 8.99 10.42 12.86
CA GLU A 101 7.60 10.78 13.26
C GLU A 101 7.23 12.24 12.98
N GLN A 102 8.17 13.16 13.12
CA GLN A 102 7.92 14.58 12.83
C GLN A 102 7.55 14.80 11.37
N ALA A 103 8.20 14.05 10.45
CA ALA A 103 8.00 14.17 9.01
C ALA A 103 6.61 13.73 8.53
N LEU A 104 5.86 12.98 9.34
CA LEU A 104 4.48 12.64 9.05
C LEU A 104 3.57 13.86 8.98
N ARG A 105 3.85 14.88 9.83
CA ARG A 105 2.99 16.06 9.99
C ARG A 105 3.61 17.35 9.49
N ARG A 106 4.93 17.45 9.47
CA ARG A 106 5.67 18.68 9.10
C ARG A 106 6.85 18.31 8.21
N PRO A 107 7.24 19.14 7.25
CA PRO A 107 8.46 18.90 6.48
C PRO A 107 9.67 18.92 7.42
N VAL A 108 10.62 18.03 7.15
CA VAL A 108 11.94 18.02 7.79
C VAL A 108 12.94 18.22 6.68
N GLU A 109 13.57 19.40 6.70
CA GLU A 109 14.52 19.81 5.66
C GLU A 109 15.74 18.89 5.62
N ASN A 110 16.23 18.62 4.42
CA ASN A 110 17.43 17.81 4.13
C ASN A 110 17.39 16.34 4.60
N ALA A 111 16.28 15.87 5.19
CA ALA A 111 16.20 14.50 5.68
C ALA A 111 16.29 13.45 4.55
N GLU A 112 15.91 13.80 3.33
CA GLU A 112 15.95 12.92 2.15
C GLU A 112 17.32 12.85 1.47
N ASP A 113 18.25 13.75 1.83
CA ASP A 113 19.59 13.84 1.22
C ASP A 113 20.62 12.94 1.90
N ASP A 114 20.35 12.44 3.11
CA ASP A 114 21.26 11.56 3.84
C ASP A 114 21.15 10.10 3.34
N SER A 115 22.09 9.68 2.51
CA SER A 115 22.14 8.35 1.93
C SER A 115 22.44 7.21 2.92
N GLN A 116 22.88 7.51 4.15
CA GLN A 116 23.20 6.50 5.16
C GLN A 116 22.05 6.29 6.16
N LYS A 117 21.27 7.32 6.40
CA LYS A 117 20.27 7.35 7.47
C LYS A 117 19.20 6.26 7.32
N GLY A 118 18.71 6.04 6.09
CA GLY A 118 17.69 5.03 5.83
C GLY A 118 18.15 3.61 6.19
N TRP A 119 19.41 3.28 5.92
CA TRP A 119 19.97 1.99 6.33
C TRP A 119 20.13 1.88 7.85
N MET A 120 20.57 2.93 8.53
CA MET A 120 20.67 2.95 9.98
C MET A 120 19.32 2.71 10.65
N GLU A 121 18.27 3.38 10.18
CA GLU A 121 16.90 3.20 10.70
C GLU A 121 16.37 1.78 10.46
N LEU A 122 16.68 1.15 9.32
CA LEU A 122 16.35 -0.25 9.08
C LEU A 122 17.08 -1.21 10.06
N GLN A 123 18.34 -0.90 10.40
CA GLN A 123 19.09 -1.67 11.40
C GLN A 123 18.48 -1.55 12.80
N ASP A 124 17.97 -0.40 13.19
CA ASP A 124 17.27 -0.20 14.46
C ASP A 124 16.02 -1.09 14.56
N HIS A 125 15.39 -1.40 13.42
CA HIS A 125 14.29 -2.36 13.31
C HIS A 125 14.76 -3.82 13.13
N HIS A 126 16.06 -4.10 13.24
CA HIS A 126 16.64 -5.43 13.10
C HIS A 126 16.21 -6.13 11.80
N ILE A 127 16.33 -5.44 10.67
CA ILE A 127 16.04 -6.00 9.34
C ILE A 127 16.98 -7.18 9.04
N THR A 128 16.44 -8.23 8.43
CA THR A 128 17.18 -9.47 8.11
C THR A 128 16.98 -9.86 6.65
N ASN A 129 17.73 -10.85 6.18
CA ASN A 129 17.60 -11.40 4.82
C ASN A 129 16.28 -12.16 4.55
N LYS A 130 15.45 -12.38 5.59
CA LYS A 130 14.09 -12.89 5.42
C LYS A 130 13.10 -11.81 5.03
N ASP A 131 13.42 -10.55 5.34
CA ASP A 131 12.56 -9.40 5.13
C ASP A 131 12.62 -8.90 3.67
N ILE A 132 11.73 -8.00 3.33
CA ILE A 132 11.66 -7.32 2.05
C ILE A 132 11.68 -5.82 2.28
N LEU A 133 12.53 -5.10 1.54
CA LEU A 133 12.57 -3.64 1.54
C LEU A 133 12.00 -3.09 0.26
N ILE A 134 10.96 -2.25 0.37
CA ILE A 134 10.33 -1.55 -0.74
C ILE A 134 10.63 -0.06 -0.61
N GLY A 135 11.53 0.44 -1.46
CA GLY A 135 11.88 1.85 -1.53
C GLY A 135 10.91 2.63 -2.41
N ILE A 136 10.39 3.75 -1.91
CA ILE A 136 9.37 4.54 -2.58
C ILE A 136 9.88 5.96 -2.81
N ALA A 137 10.06 6.34 -4.07
CA ALA A 137 10.44 7.71 -4.45
C ALA A 137 9.92 8.04 -5.85
N ALA A 138 9.03 9.00 -5.98
CA ALA A 138 8.44 9.37 -7.28
C ALA A 138 9.52 9.78 -8.30
N SER A 139 10.50 10.61 -7.90
CA SER A 139 11.62 11.00 -8.74
C SER A 139 12.57 9.86 -9.07
N GLY A 140 12.64 8.84 -8.20
CA GLY A 140 13.63 7.77 -8.28
C GLY A 140 15.08 8.22 -8.02
N THR A 141 15.28 9.41 -7.40
CA THR A 141 16.60 10.01 -7.15
C THR A 141 16.90 10.33 -5.70
N THR A 142 16.01 10.00 -4.78
CA THR A 142 16.14 10.33 -3.34
C THR A 142 17.31 9.55 -2.71
N PRO A 143 18.37 10.23 -2.23
CA PRO A 143 19.58 9.58 -1.72
C PRO A 143 19.29 8.65 -0.53
N TYR A 144 18.46 9.09 0.39
CA TYR A 144 18.01 8.30 1.55
C TYR A 144 17.47 6.91 1.16
N VAL A 145 16.64 6.84 0.11
CA VAL A 145 16.04 5.59 -0.34
C VAL A 145 17.04 4.74 -1.13
N ILE A 146 17.80 5.38 -2.03
CA ILE A 146 18.80 4.69 -2.87
C ILE A 146 19.86 4.03 -1.99
N GLY A 147 20.43 4.78 -1.03
CA GLY A 147 21.48 4.26 -0.15
C GLY A 147 20.99 3.09 0.70
N ALA A 148 19.75 3.16 1.20
CA ALA A 148 19.16 2.06 1.96
C ALA A 148 18.98 0.79 1.11
N LEU A 149 18.47 0.91 -0.13
CA LEU A 149 18.32 -0.25 -1.02
C LEU A 149 19.66 -0.87 -1.40
N GLN A 150 20.67 -0.04 -1.69
CA GLN A 150 22.02 -0.55 -1.97
C GLN A 150 22.56 -1.38 -0.82
N LYS A 151 22.46 -0.85 0.40
CA LYS A 151 22.92 -1.56 1.62
C LYS A 151 22.10 -2.82 1.88
N ALA A 152 20.80 -2.78 1.71
CA ALA A 152 19.94 -3.96 1.88
C ALA A 152 20.36 -5.10 0.92
N ARG A 153 20.61 -4.80 -0.35
CA ARG A 153 21.12 -5.80 -1.33
C ARG A 153 22.47 -6.37 -0.94
N GLU A 154 23.41 -5.54 -0.48
CA GLU A 154 24.72 -6.00 0.02
C GLU A 154 24.58 -7.02 1.17
N HIS A 155 23.46 -6.95 1.93
CA HIS A 155 23.14 -7.87 3.03
C HIS A 155 22.18 -9.01 2.62
N GLY A 156 21.94 -9.21 1.35
CA GLY A 156 21.09 -10.30 0.83
C GLY A 156 19.60 -10.13 1.12
N ILE A 157 19.14 -8.90 1.40
CA ILE A 157 17.73 -8.57 1.59
C ILE A 157 17.12 -8.31 0.22
N LEU A 158 15.96 -8.93 -0.07
CA LEU A 158 15.21 -8.66 -1.30
C LEU A 158 14.74 -7.21 -1.34
N THR A 159 15.01 -6.52 -2.44
CA THR A 159 14.65 -5.13 -2.62
C THR A 159 13.69 -4.92 -3.78
N ALA A 160 12.72 -4.04 -3.58
CA ALA A 160 11.87 -3.51 -4.64
C ALA A 160 11.86 -1.99 -4.61
N SER A 161 11.51 -1.37 -5.72
CA SER A 161 11.36 0.09 -5.81
C SER A 161 10.06 0.48 -6.49
N ILE A 162 9.50 1.63 -6.07
CA ILE A 162 8.37 2.26 -6.74
C ILE A 162 8.78 3.67 -7.14
N SER A 163 8.84 3.94 -8.46
CA SER A 163 9.20 5.24 -9.02
C SER A 163 8.28 5.63 -10.17
N SER A 164 8.30 6.92 -10.55
CA SER A 164 7.51 7.43 -11.70
C SER A 164 8.40 7.84 -12.88
N ASN A 165 9.66 7.44 -12.86
CA ASN A 165 10.63 7.71 -13.92
C ASN A 165 11.29 6.41 -14.39
N PRO A 166 11.32 6.13 -15.70
CA PRO A 166 11.94 4.92 -16.23
C PRO A 166 13.46 4.97 -16.10
N GLY A 167 14.07 3.85 -15.76
CA GLY A 167 15.53 3.72 -15.64
C GLY A 167 16.14 4.63 -14.58
N SER A 168 15.38 4.94 -13.53
CA SER A 168 15.85 5.80 -12.44
C SER A 168 17.01 5.17 -11.65
N PRO A 169 17.87 5.97 -10.98
CA PRO A 169 18.88 5.44 -10.06
C PRO A 169 18.33 4.47 -9.03
N LEU A 170 17.13 4.75 -8.50
CA LEU A 170 16.44 3.86 -7.56
C LEU A 170 16.08 2.51 -8.20
N SER A 171 15.56 2.52 -9.44
CA SER A 171 15.25 1.30 -10.19
C SER A 171 16.48 0.44 -10.43
N SER A 172 17.65 1.07 -10.67
CA SER A 172 18.90 0.37 -10.94
C SER A 172 19.46 -0.40 -9.75
N VAL A 173 19.10 -0.01 -8.53
CA VAL A 173 19.57 -0.65 -7.29
C VAL A 173 18.55 -1.61 -6.67
N ALA A 174 17.37 -1.75 -7.25
CA ALA A 174 16.33 -2.68 -6.81
C ALA A 174 16.37 -4.00 -7.60
N ASP A 175 16.04 -5.12 -6.94
CA ASP A 175 15.90 -6.43 -7.60
C ASP A 175 14.58 -6.50 -8.40
N ILE A 176 13.54 -5.82 -7.91
CA ILE A 176 12.22 -5.75 -8.56
C ILE A 176 11.81 -4.28 -8.68
N PRO A 177 12.21 -3.58 -9.76
CA PRO A 177 11.77 -2.21 -9.99
C PRO A 177 10.33 -2.16 -10.51
N ILE A 178 9.51 -1.28 -9.93
CA ILE A 178 8.16 -0.93 -10.38
C ILE A 178 8.20 0.51 -10.86
N GLU A 179 8.12 0.70 -12.17
CA GLU A 179 8.20 2.00 -12.83
C GLU A 179 6.83 2.41 -13.35
N MET A 180 6.15 3.24 -12.58
CA MET A 180 4.80 3.72 -12.88
C MET A 180 4.87 5.07 -13.61
N ILE A 181 4.72 5.06 -14.91
CA ILE A 181 4.90 6.24 -15.76
C ILE A 181 3.58 6.98 -15.94
N VAL A 182 3.37 8.03 -15.14
CA VAL A 182 2.15 8.85 -15.12
C VAL A 182 2.24 10.12 -15.99
N GLY A 183 3.38 10.36 -16.64
CA GLY A 183 3.65 11.59 -17.37
C GLY A 183 3.93 12.80 -16.46
N PRO A 184 4.11 14.00 -17.04
CA PRO A 184 4.28 15.24 -16.29
C PRO A 184 3.08 15.51 -15.37
N GLU A 185 3.31 16.09 -14.21
CA GLU A 185 2.24 16.43 -13.27
C GLU A 185 1.40 17.63 -13.76
N PHE A 186 0.18 17.78 -13.24
CA PHE A 186 -0.69 18.93 -13.52
C PHE A 186 -0.01 20.26 -13.15
N ILE A 187 0.70 20.29 -12.02
CA ILE A 187 1.63 21.37 -11.68
C ILE A 187 3.03 20.79 -11.82
N THR A 188 3.86 21.39 -12.66
CA THR A 188 5.23 20.95 -12.92
C THR A 188 5.98 20.58 -11.64
N GLY A 189 6.54 19.38 -11.58
CA GLY A 189 7.32 18.87 -10.45
C GLY A 189 6.52 18.48 -9.21
N SER A 190 5.19 18.66 -9.18
CA SER A 190 4.37 18.37 -8.00
C SER A 190 4.00 16.88 -7.89
N SER A 191 4.99 16.03 -7.66
CA SER A 191 4.87 14.57 -7.62
C SER A 191 3.97 14.00 -6.49
N ARG A 192 3.47 14.85 -5.59
CA ARG A 192 2.43 14.47 -4.62
C ARG A 192 1.07 14.18 -5.28
N MET A 193 0.87 14.58 -6.56
CA MET A 193 -0.39 14.44 -7.29
C MET A 193 -0.49 13.05 -7.95
N LYS A 194 -0.32 12.92 -9.27
CA LYS A 194 -0.47 11.64 -9.98
C LYS A 194 0.48 10.55 -9.46
N SER A 195 1.75 10.90 -9.28
CA SER A 195 2.75 9.96 -8.75
C SER A 195 2.35 9.45 -7.36
N GLY A 196 1.95 10.35 -6.45
CA GLY A 196 1.47 9.99 -5.13
C GLY A 196 0.21 9.11 -5.17
N THR A 197 -0.78 9.47 -6.01
CA THR A 197 -2.00 8.68 -6.22
C THR A 197 -1.67 7.26 -6.68
N GLY A 198 -0.81 7.11 -7.67
CA GLY A 198 -0.42 5.80 -8.19
C GLY A 198 0.42 4.99 -7.20
N GLN A 199 1.32 5.61 -6.43
CA GLN A 199 2.03 4.94 -5.35
C GLN A 199 1.05 4.34 -4.33
N LYS A 200 0.04 5.10 -3.91
CA LYS A 200 -1.00 4.61 -3.01
C LYS A 200 -1.74 3.42 -3.59
N MET A 201 -2.08 3.44 -4.87
CA MET A 201 -2.73 2.31 -5.55
C MET A 201 -1.84 1.07 -5.55
N ILE A 202 -0.56 1.20 -5.88
CA ILE A 202 0.41 0.10 -5.89
C ILE A 202 0.57 -0.50 -4.49
N LEU A 203 0.75 0.32 -3.45
CA LEU A 203 0.86 -0.14 -2.06
C LEU A 203 -0.37 -0.94 -1.64
N ASN A 204 -1.57 -0.44 -1.90
CA ASN A 204 -2.81 -1.17 -1.63
C ASN A 204 -2.91 -2.51 -2.39
N MET A 205 -2.46 -2.55 -3.65
CA MET A 205 -2.44 -3.80 -4.42
C MET A 205 -1.49 -4.82 -3.79
N ILE A 206 -0.30 -4.39 -3.38
CA ILE A 206 0.69 -5.25 -2.73
C ILE A 206 0.14 -5.76 -1.40
N SER A 207 -0.15 -4.86 -0.46
CA SER A 207 -0.52 -5.23 0.90
C SER A 207 -1.81 -6.06 0.95
N THR A 208 -2.85 -5.62 0.25
CA THR A 208 -4.13 -6.34 0.22
C THR A 208 -3.99 -7.73 -0.39
N THR A 209 -3.27 -7.85 -1.52
CA THR A 209 -3.09 -9.16 -2.17
C THR A 209 -2.26 -10.11 -1.30
N VAL A 210 -1.21 -9.62 -0.65
CA VAL A 210 -0.42 -10.39 0.32
C VAL A 210 -1.31 -10.88 1.45
N MET A 211 -2.12 -10.02 2.08
CA MET A 211 -2.99 -10.41 3.19
C MET A 211 -4.07 -11.44 2.76
N ILE A 212 -4.60 -11.33 1.54
CA ILE A 212 -5.49 -12.34 0.96
C ILE A 212 -4.77 -13.69 0.85
N LYS A 213 -3.55 -13.71 0.30
CA LYS A 213 -2.75 -14.92 0.13
C LYS A 213 -2.31 -15.55 1.46
N LEU A 214 -2.16 -14.76 2.50
CA LEU A 214 -1.90 -15.22 3.86
C LEU A 214 -3.18 -15.67 4.61
N GLY A 215 -4.32 -15.76 3.93
CA GLY A 215 -5.56 -16.29 4.49
C GLY A 215 -6.30 -15.33 5.42
N ARG A 216 -6.04 -14.01 5.33
CA ARG A 216 -6.71 -13.01 6.17
C ARG A 216 -8.09 -12.59 5.65
N VAL A 217 -8.45 -13.08 4.49
CA VAL A 217 -9.75 -12.81 3.83
C VAL A 217 -10.40 -14.14 3.44
N LYS A 218 -11.71 -14.27 3.73
CA LYS A 218 -12.54 -15.39 3.29
C LYS A 218 -13.65 -14.87 2.38
N GLY A 219 -13.73 -15.37 1.15
CA GLY A 219 -14.58 -14.78 0.11
C GLY A 219 -14.11 -13.36 -0.21
N ASN A 220 -14.89 -12.37 0.18
CA ASN A 220 -14.56 -10.93 0.06
C ASN A 220 -14.58 -10.21 1.42
N ARG A 221 -14.46 -10.95 2.54
CA ARG A 221 -14.60 -10.42 3.90
C ARG A 221 -13.32 -10.61 4.72
N MET A 222 -12.95 -9.59 5.47
CA MET A 222 -11.82 -9.60 6.41
C MET A 222 -12.20 -10.43 7.64
N VAL A 223 -11.63 -11.63 7.79
CA VAL A 223 -11.99 -12.55 8.87
C VAL A 223 -11.16 -12.41 10.14
N ASN A 224 -10.06 -11.65 10.06
CA ASN A 224 -9.12 -11.44 11.18
C ASN A 224 -9.07 -9.99 11.66
N MET A 225 -10.04 -9.14 11.28
CA MET A 225 -10.08 -7.74 11.71
C MET A 225 -10.14 -7.63 13.25
N GLN A 226 -9.44 -6.63 13.79
CA GLN A 226 -9.51 -6.34 15.23
C GLN A 226 -10.87 -5.72 15.57
N LEU A 227 -11.54 -6.26 16.60
CA LEU A 227 -12.83 -5.74 17.07
C LEU A 227 -12.66 -4.51 17.99
N SER A 228 -11.89 -3.53 17.54
CA SER A 228 -11.46 -2.37 18.30
C SER A 228 -12.48 -1.23 18.34
N ASN A 229 -13.51 -1.27 17.50
CA ASN A 229 -14.56 -0.26 17.48
C ASN A 229 -15.92 -0.87 17.07
N ARG A 230 -17.00 -0.11 17.34
CA ARG A 230 -18.38 -0.54 17.09
C ARG A 230 -18.61 -0.99 15.65
N LYS A 231 -18.09 -0.27 14.68
CA LYS A 231 -18.22 -0.61 13.24
C LYS A 231 -17.63 -1.99 12.92
N LEU A 232 -16.49 -2.34 13.51
CA LEU A 232 -15.84 -3.63 13.28
C LEU A 232 -16.58 -4.77 14.01
N ILE A 233 -17.11 -4.49 15.21
CA ILE A 233 -17.99 -5.42 15.93
C ILE A 233 -19.25 -5.70 15.10
N ASP A 234 -19.95 -4.66 14.62
CA ASP A 234 -21.16 -4.80 13.81
C ASP A 234 -20.91 -5.61 12.54
N ARG A 235 -19.77 -5.42 11.88
CA ARG A 235 -19.36 -6.25 10.73
C ARG A 235 -19.16 -7.71 11.12
N GLY A 236 -18.50 -7.99 12.24
CA GLY A 236 -18.29 -9.36 12.72
C GLY A 236 -19.62 -10.05 13.00
N VAL A 237 -20.53 -9.39 13.68
CA VAL A 237 -21.90 -9.88 13.94
C VAL A 237 -22.62 -10.18 12.63
N GLN A 238 -22.61 -9.26 11.66
CA GLN A 238 -23.27 -9.48 10.37
C GLN A 238 -22.69 -10.68 9.61
N MET A 239 -21.38 -10.88 9.67
CA MET A 239 -20.73 -12.03 9.02
C MET A 239 -21.16 -13.36 9.63
N LEU A 240 -21.33 -13.43 10.96
CA LEU A 240 -21.83 -14.62 11.64
C LEU A 240 -23.30 -14.90 11.27
N ILE A 241 -24.15 -13.87 11.30
CA ILE A 241 -25.56 -13.98 10.91
C ILE A 241 -25.70 -14.49 9.47
N ASP A 242 -24.91 -13.94 8.54
CA ASP A 242 -24.96 -14.34 7.13
C ASP A 242 -24.52 -15.80 6.91
N GLU A 243 -23.53 -16.29 7.67
CA GLU A 243 -23.04 -17.67 7.55
C GLU A 243 -24.08 -18.65 8.15
N GLU A 244 -24.64 -18.36 9.34
CA GLU A 244 -25.71 -19.17 9.94
C GLU A 244 -26.95 -19.21 9.07
N ALA A 245 -27.39 -18.07 8.53
CA ALA A 245 -28.53 -17.99 7.64
C ALA A 245 -28.32 -18.82 6.36
N LYS A 246 -27.11 -18.78 5.79
CA LYS A 246 -26.75 -19.56 4.62
C LYS A 246 -26.78 -21.06 4.90
N GLN A 247 -26.18 -21.48 6.00
CA GLN A 247 -26.18 -22.88 6.42
C GLN A 247 -27.62 -23.39 6.62
N LEU A 248 -28.44 -22.63 7.35
CA LEU A 248 -29.83 -22.97 7.61
C LEU A 248 -30.66 -23.08 6.32
N LEU A 249 -30.45 -22.17 5.37
CA LEU A 249 -31.10 -22.23 4.05
C LEU A 249 -30.69 -23.48 3.26
N GLN A 250 -29.42 -23.88 3.30
CA GLN A 250 -28.92 -25.06 2.63
C GLN A 250 -29.51 -26.36 3.26
N GLU A 251 -29.55 -26.41 4.58
CA GLU A 251 -30.11 -27.55 5.32
C GLU A 251 -31.63 -27.71 5.08
N GLN A 252 -32.36 -26.60 5.07
CA GLN A 252 -33.82 -26.62 4.98
C GLN A 252 -34.36 -26.59 3.53
N GLY A 253 -33.53 -26.22 2.56
CA GLY A 253 -33.86 -26.22 1.14
C GLY A 253 -34.89 -25.16 0.70
N SER A 254 -35.43 -24.36 1.63
CA SER A 254 -36.33 -23.25 1.30
C SER A 254 -36.34 -22.17 2.38
N VAL A 255 -36.59 -20.91 1.97
CA VAL A 255 -36.66 -19.76 2.89
C VAL A 255 -37.75 -19.95 3.98
N LYS A 256 -38.92 -20.48 3.59
CA LYS A 256 -40.02 -20.72 4.53
C LYS A 256 -39.61 -21.71 5.63
N LYS A 257 -39.06 -22.85 5.26
CA LYS A 257 -38.62 -23.89 6.22
C LYS A 257 -37.47 -23.36 7.10
N ALA A 258 -36.52 -22.63 6.53
CA ALA A 258 -35.45 -22.03 7.29
C ALA A 258 -35.93 -21.00 8.34
N LEU A 259 -36.93 -20.17 7.98
CA LEU A 259 -37.56 -19.25 8.92
C LEU A 259 -38.30 -19.96 10.03
N ASP A 260 -39.00 -21.04 9.73
CA ASP A 260 -39.73 -21.86 10.74
C ASP A 260 -38.72 -22.53 11.69
N ALA A 261 -37.66 -23.12 11.17
CA ALA A 261 -36.58 -23.72 11.97
C ALA A 261 -35.88 -22.69 12.86
N TYR A 262 -35.56 -21.49 12.34
CA TYR A 262 -34.95 -20.41 13.09
C TYR A 262 -35.81 -19.97 14.27
N LYS A 263 -37.12 -19.80 14.06
CA LYS A 263 -38.09 -19.45 15.15
C LYS A 263 -38.13 -20.52 16.20
N THR A 264 -38.19 -21.79 15.82
CA THR A 264 -38.25 -22.94 16.76
C THR A 264 -36.98 -22.99 17.62
N ASN A 265 -35.81 -22.87 17.04
CA ASN A 265 -34.54 -22.89 17.77
C ASN A 265 -34.40 -21.71 18.74
N ASN A 266 -34.85 -20.51 18.37
CA ASN A 266 -34.80 -19.34 19.23
C ASN A 266 -35.91 -19.29 20.32
N CYS A 267 -37.00 -20.05 20.19
CA CYS A 267 -38.00 -20.20 21.25
C CYS A 267 -37.49 -21.11 22.37
N ILE A 268 -36.65 -22.10 22.06
CA ILE A 268 -36.11 -23.05 23.06
C ILE A 268 -35.05 -22.36 23.95
N THR A 269 -34.27 -21.43 23.41
CA THR A 269 -33.20 -20.70 24.14
C THR A 269 -33.71 -19.57 25.05
N LYS A 270 -34.99 -19.15 24.93
CA LYS A 270 -35.59 -18.12 25.81
C LYS A 270 -36.30 -18.69 27.03
N ASN A 271 -36.42 -20.02 27.15
CA ASN A 271 -37.11 -20.70 28.24
C ASN A 271 -36.19 -21.50 29.17
N ASN A 272 -34.86 -21.29 29.03
CA ASN A 272 -33.85 -21.75 29.97
C ASN A 272 -33.05 -20.53 30.51
#